data_d566dfb6cab37c6ff0e85d67d8cc4609
#
_entry.id   d566dfb6cab37c6ff0e85d67d8cc4609
#
_cell.length_a   1.000
_cell.length_b   1.000
_cell.length_c   1.000
_cell.angle_alpha   90.00
_cell.angle_beta   90.00
_cell.angle_gamma   90.00
#
_symmetry.space_group_name_H-M   'P 1'
#
loop_
_entity.id
_entity.type
_entity.pdbx_description
1 polymer ?
#
loop_
_entity_poly.entity_id
_entity_poly.type
_entity_poly.pdbx_seq_one_letter_code
_entity_poly.pdbx_strand_id
1 'polypeptide(L)'
;SLLFVVGALCGLGLMSYPVACAVLLAAAILGDQCNYSIGRYFGPRVFQWENSRYFNRQAFDKAHDFYERYGGITIVLARFMPFLRTFVPFVAGVAEMTRTKFTAWNVMGATIWVFGIVTAGYFLGGLPWVKANLDKIIWGMILVPGLIVMWGAWRARTKSP
;
A
#
# COMPACT_ATOMS: atom_id res chain seq x y z
N SER A 1 6.53 0.16 9.56
CA SER A 1 7.60 0.20 10.56
C SER A 1 8.58 1.35 10.30
N LEU A 2 9.14 1.48 9.10
CA LEU A 2 10.09 2.55 8.77
C LEU A 2 9.54 3.95 9.06
N LEU A 3 8.31 4.25 8.66
CA LEU A 3 7.68 5.56 8.89
C LEU A 3 7.55 5.89 10.38
N PHE A 4 7.22 4.90 11.18
CA PHE A 4 7.10 5.07 12.63
C PHE A 4 8.46 5.38 13.26
N VAL A 5 9.51 4.66 12.86
CA VAL A 5 10.89 4.90 13.32
C VAL A 5 11.37 6.29 12.91
N VAL A 6 11.13 6.70 11.67
CA VAL A 6 11.46 8.06 11.20
C VAL A 6 10.70 9.11 12.02
N GLY A 7 9.41 8.88 12.29
CA GLY A 7 8.62 9.74 13.17
C GLY A 7 9.21 9.85 14.58
N ALA A 8 9.60 8.73 15.16
CA ALA A 8 10.26 8.70 16.48
C ALA A 8 11.59 9.47 16.49
N LEU A 9 12.42 9.32 15.45
CA LEU A 9 13.66 10.09 15.29
C LEU A 9 13.41 11.58 15.13
N CYS A 10 12.33 11.97 14.46
CA CYS A 10 11.90 13.37 14.38
C CYS A 10 11.47 13.90 15.77
N GLY A 11 10.76 13.10 16.55
CA GLY A 11 10.36 13.43 17.94
C GLY A 11 11.53 13.57 18.90
N LEU A 12 12.66 12.90 18.61
CA LEU A 12 13.93 13.03 19.35
C LEU A 12 14.79 14.22 18.88
N GLY A 13 14.35 14.96 17.87
CA GLY A 13 15.10 16.09 17.32
C GLY A 13 16.26 15.68 16.42
N LEU A 14 16.40 14.42 16.04
CA LEU A 14 17.48 13.90 15.19
C LEU A 14 17.21 14.11 13.71
N MET A 15 15.95 14.34 13.32
CA MET A 15 15.53 14.60 11.95
C MET A 15 14.47 15.68 11.87
N SER A 16 14.48 16.46 10.78
CA SER A 16 13.42 17.45 10.50
C SER A 16 12.12 16.78 10.10
N TYR A 17 11.08 16.94 10.89
CA TYR A 17 9.74 16.40 10.60
C TYR A 17 9.20 16.78 9.20
N PRO A 18 9.21 18.07 8.76
CA PRO A 18 8.68 18.45 7.45
C PRO A 18 9.48 17.83 6.30
N VAL A 19 10.80 17.76 6.42
CA VAL A 19 11.66 17.16 5.39
C VAL A 19 11.42 15.65 5.30
N ALA A 20 11.35 14.97 6.42
CA ALA A 20 11.05 13.54 6.47
C ALA A 20 9.69 13.22 5.86
N CYS A 21 8.64 13.96 6.20
CA CYS A 21 7.31 13.80 5.62
C CYS A 21 7.31 14.06 4.10
N ALA A 22 7.98 15.11 3.63
CA ALA A 22 8.04 15.43 2.21
C ALA A 22 8.74 14.33 1.40
N VAL A 23 9.88 13.84 1.88
CA VAL A 23 10.64 12.76 1.21
C VAL A 23 9.85 11.46 1.19
N LEU A 24 9.28 11.06 2.33
CA LEU A 24 8.49 9.82 2.44
C LEU A 24 7.21 9.88 1.60
N LEU A 25 6.56 11.03 1.57
CA LEU A 25 5.37 11.25 0.75
C LEU A 25 5.70 11.16 -0.75
N ALA A 26 6.76 11.85 -1.19
CA ALA A 26 7.22 11.78 -2.57
C ALA A 26 7.61 10.35 -2.97
N ALA A 27 8.36 9.65 -2.13
CA ALA A 27 8.75 8.27 -2.38
C ALA A 27 7.54 7.33 -2.47
N ALA A 28 6.54 7.49 -1.59
CA ALA A 28 5.33 6.68 -1.61
C ALA A 28 4.49 6.91 -2.87
N ILE A 29 4.30 8.18 -3.26
CA ILE A 29 3.54 8.55 -4.46
C ILE A 29 4.23 8.05 -5.72
N LEU A 30 5.54 8.30 -5.86
CA LEU A 30 6.31 7.91 -7.04
C LEU A 30 6.42 6.39 -7.17
N GLY A 31 6.62 5.67 -6.08
CA GLY A 31 6.68 4.21 -6.08
C GLY A 31 5.42 3.57 -6.60
N ASP A 32 4.25 4.00 -6.11
CA ASP A 32 2.97 3.49 -6.58
C ASP A 32 2.65 3.94 -8.00
N GLN A 33 3.06 5.16 -8.39
CA GLN A 33 2.89 5.66 -9.75
C GLN A 33 3.72 4.87 -10.76
N CYS A 34 4.94 4.49 -10.40
CA CYS A 34 5.77 3.60 -11.20
C CYS A 34 5.11 2.22 -11.35
N ASN A 35 4.65 1.63 -10.24
CA ASN A 35 3.96 0.34 -10.23
C ASN A 35 2.71 0.33 -11.10
N TYR A 36 1.88 1.37 -10.99
CA TYR A 36 0.72 1.57 -11.83
C TYR A 36 1.10 1.71 -13.32
N SER A 37 2.15 2.47 -13.63
CA SER A 37 2.61 2.69 -15.01
C SER A 37 3.14 1.39 -15.64
N ILE A 38 3.85 0.59 -14.86
CA ILE A 38 4.32 -0.74 -15.26
C ILE A 38 3.10 -1.65 -15.56
N GLY A 39 2.13 -1.70 -14.65
CA GLY A 39 0.90 -2.46 -14.85
C GLY A 39 0.14 -2.03 -16.11
N ARG A 40 0.02 -0.74 -16.35
CA ARG A 40 -0.64 -0.19 -17.53
C ARG A 40 0.12 -0.46 -18.83
N TYR A 41 1.44 -0.53 -18.78
CA TYR A 41 2.26 -0.86 -19.96
C TYR A 41 2.18 -2.34 -20.32
N PHE A 42 2.20 -3.21 -19.31
CA PHE A 42 2.13 -4.65 -19.51
C PHE A 42 0.71 -5.17 -19.75
N GLY A 43 -0.31 -4.56 -19.14
CA GLY A 43 -1.71 -5.00 -19.23
C GLY A 43 -2.18 -5.24 -20.65
N PRO A 44 -2.16 -4.24 -21.55
CA PRO A 44 -2.62 -4.39 -22.93
C PRO A 44 -1.85 -5.43 -23.72
N ARG A 45 -0.54 -5.58 -23.46
CA ARG A 45 0.31 -6.56 -24.15
C ARG A 45 -0.01 -7.99 -23.76
N VAL A 46 -0.30 -8.22 -22.49
CA VAL A 46 -0.68 -9.55 -21.98
C VAL A 46 -2.05 -9.97 -22.52
N PHE A 47 -2.98 -9.01 -22.70
CA PHE A 47 -4.33 -9.27 -23.22
C PHE A 47 -4.38 -9.36 -24.75
N GLN A 48 -3.38 -8.87 -25.48
CA GLN A 48 -3.26 -9.00 -26.93
C GLN A 48 -2.82 -10.41 -27.35
N TRP A 49 -2.32 -11.24 -26.46
CA TRP A 49 -2.07 -12.65 -26.74
C TRP A 49 -3.40 -13.41 -26.75
N GLU A 50 -4.06 -13.33 -27.90
CA GLU A 50 -5.27 -14.10 -28.21
C GLU A 50 -5.03 -15.57 -27.90
N ASN A 51 -5.94 -16.18 -27.11
CA ASN A 51 -5.96 -17.60 -26.73
C ASN A 51 -5.06 -18.08 -25.60
N SER A 52 -4.68 -17.25 -24.65
CA SER A 52 -4.11 -17.79 -23.41
C SER A 52 -5.23 -18.31 -22.51
N ARG A 53 -5.18 -19.60 -22.19
CA ARG A 53 -6.12 -20.33 -21.31
C ARG A 53 -6.26 -19.72 -19.89
N TYR A 54 -5.41 -18.74 -19.59
CA TYR A 54 -5.31 -18.08 -18.29
C TYR A 54 -5.83 -16.63 -18.25
N PHE A 55 -6.13 -16.02 -19.42
CA PHE A 55 -6.58 -14.63 -19.49
C PHE A 55 -7.96 -14.56 -20.15
N ASN A 56 -8.98 -14.35 -19.32
CA ASN A 56 -10.36 -14.20 -19.75
C ASN A 56 -10.68 -12.69 -19.85
N ARG A 57 -11.11 -12.23 -21.05
CA ARG A 57 -11.53 -10.84 -21.29
C ARG A 57 -12.64 -10.39 -20.34
N GLN A 58 -13.55 -11.29 -19.98
CA GLN A 58 -14.59 -10.99 -18.98
C GLN A 58 -14.02 -10.69 -17.59
N ALA A 59 -12.91 -11.32 -17.20
CA ALA A 59 -12.23 -11.03 -15.94
C ALA A 59 -11.57 -9.65 -15.95
N PHE A 60 -11.04 -9.25 -17.11
CA PHE A 60 -10.49 -7.91 -17.31
C PHE A 60 -11.57 -6.83 -17.21
N ASP A 61 -12.68 -6.98 -17.94
CA ASP A 61 -13.78 -6.01 -17.93
C ASP A 61 -14.35 -5.85 -16.52
N LYS A 62 -14.50 -6.96 -15.76
CA LYS A 62 -14.92 -6.93 -14.35
C LYS A 62 -13.90 -6.22 -13.46
N ALA A 63 -12.60 -6.44 -13.68
CA ALA A 63 -11.55 -5.76 -12.93
C ALA A 63 -11.54 -4.26 -13.25
N HIS A 64 -11.67 -3.89 -14.51
CA HIS A 64 -11.77 -2.50 -14.93
C HIS A 64 -12.96 -1.80 -14.26
N ASP A 65 -14.16 -2.36 -14.36
CA ASP A 65 -15.36 -1.82 -13.71
C ASP A 65 -15.23 -1.73 -12.20
N PHE A 66 -14.62 -2.73 -11.58
CA PHE A 66 -14.34 -2.72 -10.14
C PHE A 66 -13.40 -1.58 -9.75
N TYR A 67 -12.29 -1.40 -10.48
CA TYR A 67 -11.32 -0.34 -10.19
C TYR A 67 -11.85 1.05 -10.54
N GLU A 68 -12.69 1.20 -11.55
CA GLU A 68 -13.35 2.47 -11.85
C GLU A 68 -14.40 2.84 -10.77
N ARG A 69 -15.04 1.86 -10.16
CA ARG A 69 -16.09 2.07 -9.15
C ARG A 69 -15.54 2.16 -7.72
N TYR A 70 -14.66 1.24 -7.34
CA TYR A 70 -14.19 1.04 -5.96
C TYR A 70 -12.68 1.20 -5.80
N GLY A 71 -11.95 1.39 -6.89
CA GLY A 71 -10.48 1.39 -6.90
C GLY A 71 -9.86 2.41 -5.94
N GLY A 72 -10.52 3.56 -5.78
CA GLY A 72 -10.06 4.59 -4.84
C GLY A 72 -9.93 4.08 -3.42
N ILE A 73 -11.00 3.48 -2.90
CA ILE A 73 -11.01 2.92 -1.54
C ILE A 73 -10.02 1.76 -1.45
N THR A 74 -9.96 0.91 -2.48
CA THR A 74 -9.04 -0.22 -2.55
C THR A 74 -7.59 0.23 -2.50
N ILE A 75 -7.21 1.30 -3.21
CA ILE A 75 -5.86 1.87 -3.20
C ILE A 75 -5.48 2.37 -1.81
N VAL A 76 -6.39 3.06 -1.12
CA VAL A 76 -6.14 3.57 0.23
C VAL A 76 -6.00 2.43 1.23
N LEU A 77 -6.93 1.46 1.23
CA LEU A 77 -6.93 0.34 2.17
C LEU A 77 -5.75 -0.61 1.95
N ALA A 78 -5.33 -0.81 0.71
CA ALA A 78 -4.18 -1.66 0.38
C ALA A 78 -2.88 -1.19 1.05
N ARG A 79 -2.74 0.11 1.34
CA ARG A 79 -1.55 0.65 2.03
C ARG A 79 -1.37 0.12 3.45
N PHE A 80 -2.46 -0.29 4.10
CA PHE A 80 -2.42 -0.87 5.44
C PHE A 80 -2.07 -2.37 5.42
N MET A 81 -2.07 -2.99 4.25
CA MET A 81 -1.73 -4.41 4.08
C MET A 81 -0.39 -4.56 3.34
N PRO A 82 0.64 -5.20 3.94
CA PRO A 82 2.00 -5.21 3.40
C PRO A 82 2.11 -5.85 2.01
N PHE A 83 1.32 -6.87 1.70
CA PHE A 83 1.32 -7.52 0.40
C PHE A 83 0.49 -6.77 -0.64
N LEU A 84 -0.69 -6.27 -0.27
CA LEU A 84 -1.61 -5.65 -1.21
C LEU A 84 -1.12 -4.28 -1.71
N ARG A 85 -0.32 -3.57 -0.90
CA ARG A 85 0.22 -2.26 -1.29
C ARG A 85 1.07 -2.28 -2.56
N THR A 86 1.74 -3.40 -2.84
CA THR A 86 2.56 -3.55 -4.06
C THR A 86 1.74 -4.04 -5.25
N PHE A 87 0.77 -4.92 -5.01
CA PHE A 87 -0.04 -5.52 -6.06
C PHE A 87 -1.17 -4.61 -6.54
N VAL A 88 -1.85 -3.89 -5.65
CA VAL A 88 -3.02 -3.08 -6.00
C VAL A 88 -2.71 -1.98 -7.01
N PRO A 89 -1.63 -1.18 -6.89
CA PRO A 89 -1.27 -0.21 -7.93
C PRO A 89 -0.96 -0.86 -9.29
N PHE A 90 -0.27 -1.99 -9.27
CA PHE A 90 0.03 -2.75 -10.49
C PHE A 90 -1.25 -3.26 -11.15
N VAL A 91 -2.15 -3.90 -10.40
CA VAL A 91 -3.42 -4.42 -10.92
C VAL A 91 -4.34 -3.29 -11.40
N ALA A 92 -4.36 -2.15 -10.71
CA ALA A 92 -5.09 -0.95 -11.15
C ALA A 92 -4.56 -0.44 -12.50
N GLY A 93 -3.26 -0.54 -12.74
CA GLY A 93 -2.63 -0.25 -14.02
C GLY A 93 -3.03 -1.27 -15.10
N VAL A 94 -2.97 -2.57 -14.80
CA VAL A 94 -3.39 -3.65 -15.69
C VAL A 94 -4.87 -3.53 -16.07
N ALA A 95 -5.73 -3.19 -15.11
CA ALA A 95 -7.17 -2.97 -15.31
C ALA A 95 -7.49 -1.64 -16.00
N GLU A 96 -6.48 -0.90 -16.43
CA GLU A 96 -6.62 0.39 -17.13
C GLU A 96 -7.46 1.44 -16.38
N MET A 97 -7.42 1.45 -15.05
CA MET A 97 -8.05 2.50 -14.26
C MET A 97 -7.62 3.88 -14.74
N THR A 98 -8.53 4.85 -14.75
CA THR A 98 -8.23 6.23 -15.19
C THR A 98 -7.08 6.83 -14.40
N ARG A 99 -6.03 7.32 -15.08
CA ARG A 99 -4.80 7.87 -14.45
C ARG A 99 -5.07 8.96 -13.43
N THR A 100 -5.98 9.88 -13.75
CA THR A 100 -6.35 11.00 -12.86
C THR A 100 -6.98 10.48 -11.57
N LYS A 101 -7.89 9.52 -11.67
CA LYS A 101 -8.51 8.88 -10.51
C LYS A 101 -7.46 8.15 -9.66
N PHE A 102 -6.61 7.33 -10.30
CA PHE A 102 -5.53 6.64 -9.58
C PHE A 102 -4.63 7.62 -8.84
N THR A 103 -4.13 8.67 -9.53
CA THR A 103 -3.22 9.65 -8.94
C THR A 103 -3.87 10.40 -7.77
N ALA A 104 -5.12 10.83 -7.90
CA ALA A 104 -5.83 11.52 -6.82
C ALA A 104 -5.95 10.64 -5.56
N TRP A 105 -6.40 9.40 -5.70
CA TRP A 105 -6.52 8.46 -4.59
C TRP A 105 -5.17 8.01 -4.04
N ASN A 106 -4.15 7.90 -4.90
CA ASN A 106 -2.78 7.60 -4.49
C ASN A 106 -2.20 8.72 -3.62
N VAL A 107 -2.32 9.98 -4.04
CA VAL A 107 -1.85 11.14 -3.26
C VAL A 107 -2.60 11.24 -1.93
N MET A 108 -3.93 11.12 -1.94
CA MET A 108 -4.73 11.17 -0.73
C MET A 108 -4.37 10.04 0.24
N GLY A 109 -4.29 8.80 -0.24
CA GLY A 109 -3.92 7.65 0.57
C GLY A 109 -2.49 7.74 1.12
N ALA A 110 -1.54 8.23 0.31
CA ALA A 110 -0.16 8.45 0.73
C ALA A 110 -0.08 9.51 1.84
N THR A 111 -0.82 10.61 1.70
CA THR A 111 -0.86 11.69 2.69
C THR A 111 -1.38 11.18 4.02
N ILE A 112 -2.54 10.53 4.03
CA ILE A 112 -3.13 9.98 5.26
C ILE A 112 -2.17 8.97 5.92
N TRP A 113 -1.58 8.09 5.13
CA TRP A 113 -0.71 7.03 5.64
C TRP A 113 0.62 7.56 6.17
N VAL A 114 1.31 8.44 5.43
CA VAL A 114 2.60 9.03 5.84
C VAL A 114 2.40 9.92 7.06
N PHE A 115 1.51 10.90 6.98
CA PHE A 115 1.28 11.81 8.11
C PHE A 115 0.74 11.08 9.34
N GLY A 116 -0.18 10.14 9.16
CA GLY A 116 -0.72 9.35 10.28
C GLY A 116 0.36 8.60 11.03
N ILE A 117 1.20 7.83 10.32
CA ILE A 117 2.22 6.98 10.95
C ILE A 117 3.42 7.78 11.46
N VAL A 118 3.89 8.78 10.69
CA VAL A 118 5.02 9.63 11.11
C VAL A 118 4.64 10.47 12.32
N THR A 119 3.42 11.03 12.35
CA THR A 119 2.92 11.80 13.52
C THR A 119 2.75 10.91 14.74
N ALA A 120 2.20 9.70 14.56
CA ALA A 120 2.12 8.74 15.65
C ALA A 120 3.52 8.40 16.20
N GLY A 121 4.49 8.16 15.31
CA GLY A 121 5.89 7.95 15.71
C GLY A 121 6.48 9.17 16.43
N TYR A 122 6.19 10.37 15.97
CA TYR A 122 6.67 11.63 16.56
C TYR A 122 6.21 11.79 18.01
N PHE A 123 4.92 11.60 18.28
CA PHE A 123 4.38 11.74 19.63
C PHE A 123 4.70 10.54 20.52
N LEU A 124 4.61 9.33 20.02
CA LEU A 124 4.83 8.12 20.81
C LEU A 124 6.31 7.78 20.98
N GLY A 125 7.16 8.13 20.02
CA GLY A 125 8.61 7.85 20.07
C GLY A 125 9.34 8.56 21.22
N GLY A 126 8.78 9.65 21.72
CA GLY A 126 9.30 10.38 22.89
C GLY A 126 9.06 9.68 24.23
N LEU A 127 8.12 8.75 24.30
CA LEU A 127 7.75 8.06 25.54
C LEU A 127 8.86 7.10 26.00
N PRO A 128 9.26 7.09 27.28
CA PRO A 128 10.31 6.20 27.80
C PRO A 128 10.01 4.72 27.56
N TRP A 129 8.73 4.33 27.67
CA TRP A 129 8.27 2.98 27.43
C TRP A 129 8.45 2.55 25.96
N VAL A 130 8.18 3.46 25.02
CA VAL A 130 8.34 3.20 23.58
C VAL A 130 9.81 3.07 23.22
N LYS A 131 10.68 3.92 23.79
CA LYS A 131 12.14 3.83 23.61
C LYS A 131 12.68 2.48 24.10
N ALA A 132 12.20 2.01 25.26
CA ALA A 132 12.63 0.74 25.85
C ALA A 132 12.13 -0.49 25.08
N ASN A 133 11.05 -0.37 24.30
CA ASN A 133 10.41 -1.48 23.59
C ASN A 133 10.32 -1.27 22.07
N LEU A 134 11.14 -0.38 21.50
CA LEU A 134 11.12 -0.08 20.06
C LEU A 134 11.24 -1.34 19.21
N ASP A 135 12.14 -2.26 19.57
CA ASP A 135 12.33 -3.52 18.88
C ASP A 135 11.05 -4.37 18.88
N LYS A 136 10.37 -4.47 20.01
CA LYS A 136 9.13 -5.24 20.15
C LYS A 136 7.98 -4.60 19.34
N ILE A 137 7.93 -3.27 19.30
CA ILE A 137 6.92 -2.52 18.52
C ILE A 137 7.15 -2.73 17.03
N ILE A 138 8.41 -2.65 16.57
CA ILE A 138 8.78 -2.89 15.17
C ILE A 138 8.40 -4.32 14.76
N TRP A 139 8.79 -5.31 15.57
CA TRP A 139 8.43 -6.71 15.31
C TRP A 139 6.93 -6.94 15.35
N GLY A 140 6.20 -6.33 16.27
CA GLY A 140 4.74 -6.38 16.33
C GLY A 140 4.09 -5.81 15.07
N MET A 141 4.55 -4.66 14.59
CA MET A 141 4.05 -4.03 13.36
C MET A 141 4.30 -4.86 12.09
N ILE A 142 5.34 -5.71 12.08
CA ILE A 142 5.65 -6.59 10.96
C ILE A 142 4.86 -7.90 11.07
N LEU A 143 4.85 -8.51 12.25
CA LEU A 143 4.30 -9.84 12.47
C LEU A 143 2.77 -9.86 12.54
N VAL A 144 2.15 -8.87 13.18
CA VAL A 144 0.68 -8.86 13.37
C VAL A 144 -0.09 -8.84 12.04
N PRO A 145 0.21 -7.95 11.07
CA PRO A 145 -0.44 -7.99 9.77
C PRO A 145 -0.18 -9.30 9.01
N GLY A 146 1.05 -9.83 9.09
CA GLY A 146 1.43 -11.09 8.48
C GLY A 146 0.63 -12.28 9.04
N LEU A 147 0.46 -12.34 10.36
CA LEU A 147 -0.33 -13.38 11.02
C LEU A 147 -1.82 -13.28 10.71
N ILE A 148 -2.37 -12.05 10.63
CA ILE A 148 -3.77 -11.82 10.25
C ILE A 148 -4.04 -12.34 8.83
N VAL A 149 -3.15 -12.03 7.88
CA VAL A 149 -3.25 -12.51 6.49
C VAL A 149 -3.13 -14.02 6.42
N MET A 150 -2.16 -14.60 7.13
CA MET A 150 -1.97 -16.05 7.18
C MET A 150 -3.19 -16.78 7.78
N TRP A 151 -3.74 -16.24 8.88
CA TRP A 151 -4.94 -16.78 9.51
C TRP A 151 -6.19 -16.68 8.61
N GLY A 152 -6.34 -15.53 7.92
CA GLY A 152 -7.40 -15.33 6.94
C GLY A 152 -7.30 -16.31 5.76
N ALA A 153 -6.11 -16.52 5.23
CA ALA A 153 -5.84 -17.47 4.15
C ALA A 153 -6.09 -18.94 4.59
N TRP A 154 -5.71 -19.27 5.82
CA TRP A 154 -5.97 -20.60 6.38
C TRP A 154 -7.47 -20.84 6.58
N ARG A 155 -8.20 -19.88 7.11
CA ARG A 155 -9.67 -19.95 7.25
C ARG A 155 -10.40 -20.07 5.90
N ALA A 156 -9.89 -19.42 4.85
CA ALA A 156 -10.45 -19.53 3.51
C ALA A 156 -10.27 -20.94 2.92
N ARG A 157 -9.12 -21.60 3.19
CA ARG A 157 -8.86 -22.98 2.76
C ARG A 157 -9.74 -24.02 3.45
N THR A 158 -10.13 -23.78 4.69
CA THR A 158 -10.99 -24.71 5.46
C THR A 158 -12.48 -24.59 5.13
N LYS A 159 -12.88 -23.58 4.33
CA LYS A 159 -14.28 -23.39 3.89
C LYS A 159 -14.55 -23.78 2.44
N SER A 160 -13.59 -24.36 1.74
CA SER A 160 -13.82 -24.96 0.42
C SER A 160 -14.29 -26.41 0.61
N PRO A 161 -15.55 -26.76 0.25
CA PRO A 161 -16.01 -28.15 0.23
C PRO A 161 -15.40 -28.92 -0.93
#